data_8ded1b0f48976a331d0f65d99a194787
#
_entry.id   8ded1b0f48976a331d0f65d99a194787
#
_cell.length_a   1.000
_cell.length_b   1.000
_cell.length_c   1.000
_cell.angle_alpha   90.00
_cell.angle_beta   90.00
_cell.angle_gamma   90.00
#
_symmetry.space_group_name_H-M   'P 1'
#
loop_
_entity.id
_entity.type
_entity.pdbx_description
1 polymer ?
#
loop_
_entity_poly.entity_id
_entity_poly.type
_entity_poly.pdbx_seq_one_letter_code
_entity_poly.pdbx_strand_id
1 'polypeptide(L)'
;DNVCRAGTISTIAIKTAFGYVKKYYESKNLHVHSAHVAGLVEGFAGIKRTTGQHPGGIMVVPRNMDIHYISPMNRPADEKDSETVTTHFDYHSINDRLVKLDILGHDDPTVIKMLEELTNIPPQQIPVGDEKTMSIFRSTEAFGVTPEQIGSAVGTYGIPECGTQFVRQMIQDVQPKNFSQVVRVSGYSHGTDVWLNNAQDLIREGKPSEETISTRDDIMTNLIAKGVDPSMSFKIMEYVRKGKAAKGGLEAPMLEAMRAAKVPEWYIESCNKVQYLFPKAHAVAYVMMAYRIA
;
A
#
# COMPACT_ATOMS: atom_id res chain seq x y z
N ASP A 1 -8.33 -30.68 -1.29
CA ASP A 1 -7.52 -29.50 -0.95
C ASP A 1 -8.44 -28.31 -0.66
N ASN A 2 -8.24 -27.65 0.49
CA ASN A 2 -9.12 -26.59 0.97
C ASN A 2 -8.61 -25.19 0.61
N VAL A 3 -7.87 -25.06 -0.47
CA VAL A 3 -7.31 -23.79 -0.96
C VAL A 3 -7.40 -23.67 -2.48
N CYS A 4 -7.67 -22.48 -2.97
CA CYS A 4 -7.61 -22.14 -4.38
C CYS A 4 -7.08 -20.71 -4.54
N ARG A 5 -6.65 -20.32 -5.74
CA ARG A 5 -6.23 -18.93 -6.03
C ARG A 5 -7.43 -17.99 -6.01
N ALA A 6 -7.20 -16.78 -5.54
CA ALA A 6 -8.21 -15.72 -5.64
C ALA A 6 -8.43 -15.33 -7.11
N GLY A 7 -9.66 -15.42 -7.58
CA GLY A 7 -10.04 -14.99 -8.91
C GLY A 7 -10.18 -13.47 -8.99
N THR A 8 -9.85 -12.91 -10.14
CA THR A 8 -10.06 -11.49 -10.47
C THR A 8 -10.85 -11.35 -11.76
N ILE A 9 -11.57 -10.25 -11.92
CA ILE A 9 -12.31 -9.92 -13.13
C ILE A 9 -11.82 -8.58 -13.66
N SER A 10 -11.35 -8.56 -14.90
CA SER A 10 -11.05 -7.31 -15.58
C SER A 10 -12.27 -6.81 -16.36
N THR A 11 -12.49 -5.49 -16.36
CA THR A 11 -13.55 -4.83 -17.12
C THR A 11 -12.99 -4.06 -18.30
N ILE A 12 -13.84 -3.74 -19.27
CA ILE A 12 -13.45 -2.98 -20.46
C ILE A 12 -13.32 -1.51 -20.08
N ALA A 13 -12.11 -0.95 -20.18
CA ALA A 13 -11.88 0.49 -20.01
C ALA A 13 -12.38 1.26 -21.26
N ILE A 14 -12.76 2.54 -21.08
CA ILE A 14 -13.25 3.43 -22.15
C ILE A 14 -12.34 3.43 -23.39
N LYS A 15 -11.02 3.54 -23.18
CA LYS A 15 -10.04 3.49 -24.30
C LYS A 15 -10.08 2.19 -25.06
N THR A 16 -10.25 1.08 -24.38
CA THR A 16 -10.35 -0.27 -24.98
C THR A 16 -11.68 -0.43 -25.72
N ALA A 17 -12.78 0.03 -25.12
CA ALA A 17 -14.11 0.04 -25.74
C ALA A 17 -14.10 0.84 -27.07
N PHE A 18 -13.49 2.03 -27.05
CA PHE A 18 -13.32 2.83 -28.25
C PHE A 18 -12.56 2.05 -29.36
N GLY A 19 -11.47 1.38 -29.02
CA GLY A 19 -10.70 0.56 -29.95
C GLY A 19 -11.51 -0.59 -30.57
N TYR A 20 -12.36 -1.25 -29.78
CA TYR A 20 -13.24 -2.32 -30.28
C TYR A 20 -14.32 -1.79 -31.23
N VAL A 21 -15.01 -0.72 -30.84
CA VAL A 21 -16.05 -0.09 -31.66
C VAL A 21 -15.45 0.40 -32.97
N LYS A 22 -14.33 1.10 -32.94
CA LYS A 22 -13.61 1.58 -34.12
C LYS A 22 -13.24 0.43 -35.10
N LYS A 23 -12.57 -0.61 -34.58
CA LYS A 23 -12.19 -1.79 -35.38
C LYS A 23 -13.39 -2.49 -36.00
N TYR A 24 -14.51 -2.58 -35.27
CA TYR A 24 -15.73 -3.19 -35.81
C TYR A 24 -16.23 -2.42 -37.03
N TYR A 25 -16.37 -1.10 -36.96
CA TYR A 25 -16.84 -0.30 -38.10
C TYR A 25 -15.85 -0.26 -39.25
N GLU A 26 -14.56 -0.18 -38.97
CA GLU A 26 -13.52 -0.30 -39.97
C GLU A 26 -13.59 -1.65 -40.72
N SER A 27 -13.76 -2.76 -39.99
CA SER A 27 -13.88 -4.10 -40.58
C SER A 27 -15.11 -4.28 -41.47
N LYS A 28 -16.15 -3.49 -41.28
CA LYS A 28 -17.38 -3.46 -42.06
C LYS A 28 -17.35 -2.37 -43.15
N ASN A 29 -16.30 -1.60 -43.23
CA ASN A 29 -16.17 -0.45 -44.13
C ASN A 29 -17.30 0.56 -44.02
N LEU A 30 -17.77 0.79 -42.77
CA LEU A 30 -18.86 1.69 -42.40
C LEU A 30 -18.32 2.96 -41.78
N HIS A 31 -18.78 4.11 -42.26
CA HIS A 31 -18.54 5.40 -41.62
C HIS A 31 -19.74 5.78 -40.75
N VAL A 32 -19.45 6.04 -39.48
CA VAL A 32 -20.49 6.40 -38.47
C VAL A 32 -20.12 7.68 -37.80
N HIS A 33 -21.16 8.43 -37.36
CA HIS A 33 -20.95 9.68 -36.65
C HIS A 33 -20.31 9.45 -35.26
N SER A 34 -19.44 10.37 -34.85
CA SER A 34 -18.69 10.27 -33.59
C SER A 34 -19.59 10.14 -32.35
N ALA A 35 -20.78 10.76 -32.34
CA ALA A 35 -21.73 10.64 -31.25
C ALA A 35 -22.28 9.20 -31.12
N HIS A 36 -22.51 8.49 -32.24
CA HIS A 36 -22.89 7.09 -32.22
C HIS A 36 -21.79 6.21 -31.64
N VAL A 37 -20.54 6.44 -32.05
CA VAL A 37 -19.37 5.75 -31.49
C VAL A 37 -19.28 6.01 -29.98
N ALA A 38 -19.46 7.24 -29.52
CA ALA A 38 -19.39 7.59 -28.09
C ALA A 38 -20.47 6.86 -27.28
N GLY A 39 -21.72 6.80 -27.76
CA GLY A 39 -22.80 6.07 -27.10
C GLY A 39 -22.53 4.57 -26.98
N LEU A 40 -21.98 3.94 -28.04
CA LEU A 40 -21.59 2.54 -27.97
C LEU A 40 -20.40 2.31 -27.01
N VAL A 41 -19.42 3.20 -27.01
CA VAL A 41 -18.26 3.12 -26.10
C VAL A 41 -18.73 3.21 -24.63
N GLU A 42 -19.68 4.09 -24.34
CA GLU A 42 -20.27 4.20 -23.00
C GLU A 42 -20.98 2.90 -22.60
N GLY A 43 -21.75 2.28 -23.49
CA GLY A 43 -22.40 0.99 -23.26
C GLY A 43 -21.43 -0.19 -23.10
N PHE A 44 -20.24 -0.14 -23.71
CA PHE A 44 -19.21 -1.17 -23.57
C PHE A 44 -18.30 -0.97 -22.35
N ALA A 45 -18.16 0.25 -21.86
CA ALA A 45 -17.32 0.53 -20.71
C ALA A 45 -17.88 -0.16 -19.45
N GLY A 46 -16.98 -0.79 -18.68
CA GLY A 46 -17.34 -1.50 -17.45
C GLY A 46 -17.85 -2.93 -17.64
N ILE A 47 -18.11 -3.39 -18.88
CA ILE A 47 -18.48 -4.78 -19.15
C ILE A 47 -17.31 -5.71 -18.77
N LYS A 48 -17.61 -6.84 -18.18
CA LYS A 48 -16.63 -7.88 -17.84
C LYS A 48 -15.98 -8.41 -19.13
N ARG A 49 -14.65 -8.42 -19.12
CA ARG A 49 -13.86 -8.81 -20.29
C ARG A 49 -13.30 -10.21 -20.16
N THR A 50 -12.59 -10.46 -19.07
CA THR A 50 -11.92 -11.73 -18.81
C THR A 50 -11.70 -11.95 -17.33
N THR A 51 -11.40 -13.17 -16.97
CA THR A 51 -10.98 -13.56 -15.64
C THR A 51 -9.46 -13.62 -15.54
N GLY A 52 -8.94 -13.48 -14.35
CA GLY A 52 -7.53 -13.58 -14.04
C GLY A 52 -7.31 -14.19 -12.67
N GLN A 53 -6.05 -14.29 -12.26
CA GLN A 53 -5.68 -14.67 -10.92
C GLN A 53 -5.05 -13.49 -10.16
N HIS A 54 -5.32 -13.40 -8.86
CA HIS A 54 -4.56 -12.54 -7.99
C HIS A 54 -3.14 -13.09 -7.83
N PRO A 55 -2.07 -12.29 -7.97
CA PRO A 55 -0.69 -12.81 -8.00
C PRO A 55 -0.26 -13.52 -6.72
N GLY A 56 -0.72 -13.06 -5.55
CA GLY A 56 -0.39 -13.63 -4.24
C GLY A 56 -1.59 -14.16 -3.45
N GLY A 57 -2.81 -13.94 -3.92
CA GLY A 57 -4.02 -14.22 -3.15
C GLY A 57 -4.41 -15.71 -3.19
N ILE A 58 -4.54 -16.30 -2.01
CA ILE A 58 -5.04 -17.66 -1.81
C ILE A 58 -6.31 -17.58 -0.98
N MET A 59 -7.40 -18.13 -1.50
CA MET A 59 -8.66 -18.27 -0.78
C MET A 59 -8.64 -19.54 0.07
N VAL A 60 -8.90 -19.39 1.36
CA VAL A 60 -8.97 -20.51 2.30
C VAL A 60 -10.42 -20.93 2.49
N VAL A 61 -10.72 -22.18 2.14
CA VAL A 61 -12.05 -22.76 2.29
C VAL A 61 -12.12 -23.53 3.61
N PRO A 62 -13.14 -23.33 4.46
CA PRO A 62 -13.33 -24.10 5.68
C PRO A 62 -13.41 -25.62 5.38
N ARG A 63 -12.83 -26.43 6.27
CA ARG A 63 -12.75 -27.91 6.05
C ARG A 63 -14.11 -28.60 5.93
N ASN A 64 -15.14 -28.02 6.52
CA ASN A 64 -16.51 -28.54 6.52
C ASN A 64 -17.36 -28.00 5.38
N MET A 65 -16.77 -27.29 4.42
CA MET A 65 -17.50 -26.64 3.33
C MET A 65 -16.82 -26.97 1.98
N ASP A 66 -17.64 -27.14 0.95
CA ASP A 66 -17.18 -27.22 -0.43
C ASP A 66 -17.17 -25.80 -1.04
N ILE A 67 -16.13 -25.48 -1.79
CA ILE A 67 -15.98 -24.17 -2.45
C ILE A 67 -17.15 -23.85 -3.38
N HIS A 68 -17.77 -24.87 -3.98
CA HIS A 68 -18.89 -24.70 -4.91
C HIS A 68 -20.16 -24.11 -4.25
N TYR A 69 -20.26 -24.10 -2.92
CA TYR A 69 -21.30 -23.33 -2.21
C TYR A 69 -21.10 -21.82 -2.29
N ILE A 70 -19.86 -21.38 -2.62
CA ILE A 70 -19.51 -19.96 -2.62
C ILE A 70 -19.20 -19.46 -4.03
N SER A 71 -18.43 -20.23 -4.80
CA SER A 71 -18.03 -19.84 -6.15
C SER A 71 -17.80 -21.06 -7.04
N PRO A 72 -18.21 -21.01 -8.31
CA PRO A 72 -17.70 -21.94 -9.30
C PRO A 72 -16.17 -21.82 -9.38
N MET A 73 -15.52 -22.88 -9.83
CA MET A 73 -14.09 -22.88 -10.10
C MET A 73 -13.82 -22.54 -11.56
N ASN A 74 -12.70 -21.87 -11.80
CA ASN A 74 -12.32 -21.44 -13.14
C ASN A 74 -10.81 -21.58 -13.37
N ARG A 75 -10.42 -21.59 -14.64
CA ARG A 75 -9.03 -21.43 -15.06
C ARG A 75 -8.86 -20.01 -15.59
N PRO A 76 -7.87 -19.23 -15.11
CA PRO A 76 -7.73 -17.82 -15.44
C PRO A 76 -7.49 -17.64 -16.95
N ALA A 77 -8.03 -16.57 -17.53
CA ALA A 77 -7.89 -16.19 -18.93
C ALA A 77 -8.37 -17.26 -19.92
N ASP A 78 -9.29 -18.15 -19.51
CA ASP A 78 -9.81 -19.26 -20.33
C ASP A 78 -8.75 -20.25 -20.83
N GLU A 79 -7.59 -20.30 -20.17
CA GLU A 79 -6.49 -21.25 -20.48
C GLU A 79 -6.83 -22.65 -19.93
N LYS A 80 -7.43 -23.47 -20.76
CA LYS A 80 -7.92 -24.82 -20.38
C LYS A 80 -6.83 -25.75 -19.84
N ASP A 81 -5.58 -25.56 -20.27
CA ASP A 81 -4.43 -26.37 -19.87
C ASP A 81 -3.67 -25.82 -18.65
N SER A 82 -4.11 -24.69 -18.09
CA SER A 82 -3.51 -24.13 -16.89
C SER A 82 -3.72 -25.05 -15.69
N GLU A 83 -2.67 -25.35 -14.95
CA GLU A 83 -2.78 -26.06 -13.66
C GLU A 83 -3.39 -25.17 -12.56
N THR A 84 -3.37 -23.86 -12.76
CA THR A 84 -3.92 -22.91 -11.78
C THR A 84 -5.43 -22.93 -11.81
N VAL A 85 -6.02 -23.14 -10.66
CA VAL A 85 -7.46 -23.08 -10.43
C VAL A 85 -7.79 -21.87 -9.55
N THR A 86 -8.76 -21.06 -9.99
CA THR A 86 -9.21 -19.86 -9.28
C THR A 86 -10.70 -19.94 -8.94
N THR A 87 -11.14 -19.08 -8.03
CA THR A 87 -12.56 -18.77 -7.92
C THR A 87 -13.03 -18.08 -9.20
N HIS A 88 -14.22 -18.43 -9.70
CA HIS A 88 -14.82 -17.74 -10.85
C HIS A 88 -15.27 -16.34 -10.48
N PHE A 89 -15.86 -16.17 -9.29
CA PHE A 89 -16.23 -14.86 -8.80
C PHE A 89 -14.98 -14.08 -8.38
N ASP A 90 -15.00 -12.78 -8.64
CA ASP A 90 -14.00 -11.85 -8.15
C ASP A 90 -13.93 -11.92 -6.62
N TYR A 91 -12.73 -11.97 -6.07
CA TYR A 91 -12.55 -12.15 -4.62
C TYR A 91 -13.17 -11.03 -3.79
N HIS A 92 -13.29 -9.81 -4.32
CA HIS A 92 -13.96 -8.72 -3.62
C HIS A 92 -15.45 -8.98 -3.35
N SER A 93 -16.09 -9.80 -4.19
CA SER A 93 -17.52 -10.14 -4.03
C SER A 93 -17.78 -11.30 -3.07
N ILE A 94 -16.72 -11.99 -2.63
CA ILE A 94 -16.80 -13.16 -1.73
C ILE A 94 -15.88 -13.05 -0.50
N ASN A 95 -15.28 -11.90 -0.27
CA ASN A 95 -14.32 -11.68 0.82
C ASN A 95 -14.97 -11.62 2.22
N ASP A 96 -16.27 -11.50 2.28
CA ASP A 96 -17.06 -11.61 3.52
C ASP A 96 -17.35 -13.05 3.93
N ARG A 97 -17.12 -14.01 3.04
CA ARG A 97 -17.40 -15.44 3.24
C ARG A 97 -16.16 -16.31 3.34
N LEU A 98 -15.07 -15.90 2.73
CA LEU A 98 -13.80 -16.63 2.70
C LEU A 98 -12.65 -15.74 3.15
N VAL A 99 -11.69 -16.33 3.85
CA VAL A 99 -10.43 -15.64 4.16
C VAL A 99 -9.50 -15.71 2.95
N LYS A 100 -9.01 -14.55 2.53
CA LYS A 100 -7.91 -14.45 1.54
C LYS A 100 -6.60 -14.27 2.29
N LEU A 101 -5.64 -15.13 2.02
CA LEU A 101 -4.24 -14.95 2.43
C LEU A 101 -3.46 -14.40 1.25
N ASP A 102 -2.73 -13.32 1.47
CA ASP A 102 -1.80 -12.78 0.49
C ASP A 102 -0.40 -13.31 0.77
N ILE A 103 0.07 -14.19 -0.11
CA ILE A 103 1.40 -14.79 -0.03
C ILE A 103 2.29 -14.07 -1.03
N LEU A 104 3.12 -13.18 -0.51
CA LEU A 104 4.09 -12.40 -1.30
C LEU A 104 5.50 -12.85 -0.91
N GLY A 105 6.29 -13.21 -1.91
CA GLY A 105 7.70 -13.57 -1.71
C GLY A 105 8.54 -12.34 -1.42
N HIS A 106 9.41 -12.43 -0.42
CA HIS A 106 10.39 -11.42 -0.06
C HIS A 106 11.76 -12.03 0.15
N ASP A 107 12.81 -11.30 -0.19
CA ASP A 107 14.19 -11.73 0.03
C ASP A 107 14.65 -11.54 1.48
N ASP A 108 14.05 -10.60 2.22
CA ASP A 108 14.46 -10.22 3.56
C ASP A 108 14.51 -11.41 4.55
N PRO A 109 13.53 -12.33 4.60
CA PRO A 109 13.61 -13.49 5.47
C PRO A 109 14.79 -14.42 5.12
N THR A 110 15.14 -14.53 3.83
CA THR A 110 16.29 -15.32 3.36
C THR A 110 17.58 -14.68 3.81
N VAL A 111 17.71 -13.35 3.70
CA VAL A 111 18.87 -12.60 4.18
C VAL A 111 19.02 -12.73 5.69
N ILE A 112 17.95 -12.59 6.46
CA ILE A 112 17.97 -12.77 7.92
C ILE A 112 18.43 -14.19 8.28
N LYS A 113 17.94 -15.22 7.58
CA LYS A 113 18.36 -16.61 7.82
C LYS A 113 19.84 -16.82 7.52
N MET A 114 20.33 -16.26 6.42
CA MET A 114 21.76 -16.30 6.09
C MET A 114 22.61 -15.60 7.16
N LEU A 115 22.18 -14.44 7.64
CA LEU A 115 22.89 -13.71 8.70
C LEU A 115 22.89 -14.50 10.02
N GLU A 116 21.77 -15.14 10.39
CA GLU A 116 21.70 -16.03 11.55
C GLU A 116 22.73 -17.17 11.43
N GLU A 117 22.85 -17.80 10.27
CA GLU A 117 23.81 -18.89 10.04
C GLU A 117 25.28 -18.40 10.09
N LEU A 118 25.56 -17.21 9.57
CA LEU A 118 26.90 -16.62 9.56
C LEU A 118 27.35 -16.11 10.94
N THR A 119 26.43 -15.52 11.70
CA THR A 119 26.75 -14.88 12.99
C THR A 119 26.45 -15.76 14.19
N ASN A 120 25.65 -16.79 14.01
CA ASN A 120 25.10 -17.63 15.07
C ASN A 120 24.27 -16.86 16.11
N ILE A 121 23.66 -15.74 15.68
CA ILE A 121 22.79 -14.88 16.50
C ILE A 121 21.35 -15.04 16.02
N PRO A 122 20.45 -15.60 16.84
CA PRO A 122 19.03 -15.67 16.49
C PRO A 122 18.40 -14.29 16.34
N PRO A 123 17.66 -14.01 15.25
CA PRO A 123 17.09 -12.68 14.99
C PRO A 123 16.18 -12.16 16.11
N GLN A 124 15.55 -13.05 16.85
CA GLN A 124 14.66 -12.71 17.99
C GLN A 124 15.43 -12.13 19.18
N GLN A 125 16.74 -12.37 19.27
CA GLN A 125 17.58 -11.85 20.35
C GLN A 125 18.16 -10.47 20.04
N ILE A 126 18.04 -9.99 18.79
CA ILE A 126 18.52 -8.66 18.40
C ILE A 126 17.60 -7.61 19.05
N PRO A 127 18.14 -6.76 19.95
CA PRO A 127 17.34 -5.75 20.65
C PRO A 127 16.92 -4.65 19.67
N VAL A 128 15.68 -4.20 19.78
CA VAL A 128 15.20 -3.03 19.05
C VAL A 128 15.61 -1.77 19.82
N GLY A 129 16.26 -0.84 19.14
CA GLY A 129 16.69 0.43 19.74
C GLY A 129 18.16 0.46 20.15
N ASP A 130 18.98 -0.48 19.67
CA ASP A 130 20.45 -0.36 19.79
C ASP A 130 20.92 0.96 19.16
N GLU A 131 21.69 1.75 19.93
CA GLU A 131 22.07 3.11 19.53
C GLU A 131 23.02 3.12 18.32
N LYS A 132 23.89 2.12 18.21
CA LYS A 132 24.81 2.00 17.09
C LYS A 132 24.05 1.68 15.81
N THR A 133 23.11 0.75 15.84
CA THR A 133 22.24 0.43 14.71
C THR A 133 21.36 1.63 14.34
N MET A 134 20.79 2.32 15.34
CA MET A 134 19.99 3.52 15.09
C MET A 134 20.81 4.65 14.46
N SER A 135 22.11 4.75 14.74
CA SER A 135 22.97 5.78 14.16
C SER A 135 23.12 5.64 12.65
N ILE A 136 22.99 4.42 12.08
CA ILE A 136 23.05 4.15 10.64
C ILE A 136 21.96 4.94 9.88
N PHE A 137 20.82 5.16 10.49
CA PHE A 137 19.72 5.97 9.93
C PHE A 137 19.97 7.49 10.03
N ARG A 138 21.08 7.95 10.62
CA ARG A 138 21.39 9.37 10.78
C ARG A 138 22.74 9.76 10.21
N SER A 139 23.70 8.82 10.19
CA SER A 139 25.06 9.07 9.76
C SER A 139 25.72 7.82 9.18
N THR A 140 26.98 7.96 8.78
CA THR A 140 27.83 6.85 8.30
C THR A 140 28.89 6.44 9.30
N GLU A 141 28.93 7.09 10.47
CA GLU A 141 29.97 6.93 11.47
C GLU A 141 30.09 5.50 12.02
N ALA A 142 28.95 4.80 12.16
CA ALA A 142 28.92 3.41 12.61
C ALA A 142 29.79 2.46 11.75
N PHE A 143 29.98 2.81 10.48
CA PHE A 143 30.81 2.07 9.53
C PHE A 143 32.24 2.61 9.42
N GLY A 144 32.58 3.71 10.08
CA GLY A 144 33.90 4.35 9.99
C GLY A 144 34.22 4.95 8.61
N VAL A 145 33.19 5.30 7.83
CA VAL A 145 33.30 5.89 6.49
C VAL A 145 32.65 7.28 6.45
N THR A 146 33.19 8.14 5.57
CA THR A 146 32.60 9.47 5.38
C THR A 146 31.48 9.46 4.35
N PRO A 147 30.55 10.44 4.38
CA PRO A 147 29.51 10.58 3.37
C PRO A 147 30.04 10.64 1.93
N GLU A 148 31.20 11.27 1.72
CA GLU A 148 31.82 11.39 0.40
C GLU A 148 32.33 10.04 -0.13
N GLN A 149 32.80 9.17 0.75
CA GLN A 149 33.33 7.85 0.35
C GLN A 149 32.22 6.94 -0.19
N ILE A 150 31.02 7.07 0.34
CA ILE A 150 29.88 6.22 -0.09
C ILE A 150 28.80 6.97 -0.86
N GLY A 151 28.93 8.30 -1.03
CA GLY A 151 27.92 9.12 -1.72
C GLY A 151 26.57 9.21 -1.00
N SER A 152 26.58 9.12 0.34
CA SER A 152 25.37 9.16 1.14
C SER A 152 25.64 9.71 2.53
N ALA A 153 24.80 10.61 3.03
CA ALA A 153 24.87 11.13 4.39
C ALA A 153 24.38 10.12 5.45
N VAL A 154 23.73 9.03 5.03
CA VAL A 154 23.24 7.97 5.93
C VAL A 154 23.72 6.59 5.47
N GLY A 155 23.89 5.68 6.42
CA GLY A 155 24.48 4.35 6.19
C GLY A 155 23.50 3.27 5.70
N THR A 156 22.41 3.62 5.05
CA THR A 156 21.30 2.68 4.79
C THR A 156 21.29 2.03 3.41
N TYR A 157 22.38 2.09 2.64
CA TYR A 157 22.46 1.54 1.29
C TYR A 157 22.10 0.05 1.19
N GLY A 158 22.62 -0.76 2.11
CA GLY A 158 22.37 -2.20 2.16
C GLY A 158 21.14 -2.62 2.97
N ILE A 159 20.41 -1.64 3.53
CA ILE A 159 19.25 -1.93 4.35
C ILE A 159 17.99 -2.03 3.46
N PRO A 160 17.25 -3.15 3.52
CA PRO A 160 16.03 -3.32 2.73
C PRO A 160 15.10 -2.13 2.85
N GLU A 161 14.56 -1.69 1.71
CA GLU A 161 13.64 -0.57 1.55
C GLU A 161 14.17 0.82 1.97
N CYS A 162 15.38 0.91 2.55
CA CYS A 162 16.00 2.17 2.99
C CYS A 162 17.16 2.63 2.08
N GLY A 163 17.56 1.83 1.09
CA GLY A 163 18.73 2.08 0.26
C GLY A 163 18.53 2.97 -0.97
N THR A 164 17.29 3.22 -1.41
CA THR A 164 17.04 4.07 -2.58
C THR A 164 17.36 5.54 -2.28
N GLN A 165 17.76 6.31 -3.31
CA GLN A 165 18.04 7.73 -3.15
C GLN A 165 16.85 8.50 -2.53
N PHE A 166 15.64 8.18 -2.95
CA PHE A 166 14.42 8.80 -2.44
C PHE A 166 14.24 8.57 -0.94
N VAL A 167 14.39 7.32 -0.48
CA VAL A 167 14.22 7.00 0.95
C VAL A 167 15.38 7.51 1.79
N ARG A 168 16.62 7.48 1.28
CA ARG A 168 17.76 8.08 1.98
C ARG A 168 17.60 9.58 2.19
N GLN A 169 17.06 10.32 1.20
CA GLN A 169 16.72 11.73 1.37
C GLN A 169 15.61 11.94 2.40
N MET A 170 14.61 11.10 2.41
CA MET A 170 13.53 11.12 3.41
C MET A 170 14.07 10.88 4.83
N ILE A 171 14.97 9.93 4.98
CA ILE A 171 15.67 9.66 6.26
C ILE A 171 16.48 10.88 6.71
N GLN A 172 17.15 11.58 5.80
CA GLN A 172 17.88 12.83 6.10
C GLN A 172 16.94 13.94 6.57
N ASP A 173 15.78 14.08 5.96
CA ASP A 173 14.78 15.09 6.38
C ASP A 173 14.16 14.73 7.75
N VAL A 174 13.85 13.47 8.00
CA VAL A 174 13.22 13.01 9.25
C VAL A 174 14.20 12.90 10.41
N GLN A 175 15.47 12.54 10.17
CA GLN A 175 16.50 12.30 11.19
C GLN A 175 16.00 11.39 12.34
N PRO A 176 15.62 10.13 12.05
CA PRO A 176 14.94 9.28 13.03
C PRO A 176 15.83 8.97 14.23
N LYS A 177 15.31 9.20 15.43
CA LYS A 177 16.00 8.99 16.72
C LYS A 177 15.63 7.69 17.41
N ASN A 178 14.58 7.04 16.94
CA ASN A 178 14.07 5.80 17.53
C ASN A 178 13.37 4.94 16.46
N PHE A 179 13.13 3.68 16.80
CA PHE A 179 12.48 2.70 15.93
C PHE A 179 11.12 3.18 15.39
N SER A 180 10.31 3.84 16.22
CA SER A 180 9.00 4.35 15.80
C SER A 180 9.09 5.36 14.67
N GLN A 181 10.12 6.23 14.67
CA GLN A 181 10.35 7.19 13.60
C GLN A 181 10.85 6.52 12.32
N VAL A 182 11.61 5.43 12.40
CA VAL A 182 11.96 4.61 11.21
C VAL A 182 10.70 3.96 10.63
N VAL A 183 9.79 3.48 11.46
CA VAL A 183 8.48 2.97 11.01
C VAL A 183 7.69 4.05 10.25
N ARG A 184 7.78 5.30 10.69
CA ARG A 184 7.13 6.42 9.98
C ARG A 184 7.75 6.66 8.61
N VAL A 185 9.07 6.58 8.49
CA VAL A 185 9.75 6.66 7.18
C VAL A 185 9.23 5.60 6.22
N SER A 186 9.07 4.36 6.68
CA SER A 186 8.46 3.29 5.88
C SER A 186 7.03 3.65 5.46
N GLY A 187 6.22 4.20 6.36
CA GLY A 187 4.86 4.68 6.02
C GLY A 187 4.86 5.74 4.93
N TYR A 188 5.74 6.74 5.02
CA TYR A 188 5.87 7.80 4.00
C TYR A 188 6.29 7.26 2.64
N SER A 189 7.20 6.29 2.60
CA SER A 189 7.75 5.75 1.37
C SER A 189 6.80 4.82 0.62
N HIS A 190 5.91 4.15 1.32
CA HIS A 190 4.97 3.17 0.75
C HIS A 190 3.62 3.78 0.36
N GLY A 191 3.27 4.95 0.90
CA GLY A 191 2.05 5.65 0.54
C GLY A 191 2.20 6.43 -0.78
N THR A 192 1.07 6.85 -1.33
CA THR A 192 1.04 7.74 -2.50
C THR A 192 0.58 9.13 -2.07
N ASP A 193 1.36 10.16 -2.43
CA ASP A 193 1.16 11.57 -2.04
C ASP A 193 1.09 11.78 -0.51
N VAL A 194 1.88 10.96 0.22
CA VAL A 194 2.05 11.07 1.66
C VAL A 194 3.28 11.91 2.00
N TRP A 195 4.36 11.78 1.24
CA TRP A 195 5.64 12.43 1.51
C TRP A 195 5.79 13.76 0.78
N LEU A 196 5.95 13.74 -0.55
CA LEU A 196 6.19 14.93 -1.35
C LEU A 196 4.99 15.89 -1.32
N ASN A 197 5.27 17.18 -1.17
CA ASN A 197 4.27 18.24 -1.05
C ASN A 197 3.28 18.03 0.12
N ASN A 198 3.64 17.20 1.08
CA ASN A 198 2.81 16.87 2.24
C ASN A 198 3.67 16.75 3.50
N ALA A 199 3.93 15.56 4.03
CA ALA A 199 4.68 15.37 5.27
C ALA A 199 6.09 15.97 5.20
N GLN A 200 6.75 15.94 4.04
CA GLN A 200 8.07 16.54 3.85
C GLN A 200 8.06 18.04 4.15
N ASP A 201 7.10 18.77 3.61
CA ASP A 201 7.03 20.21 3.80
C ASP A 201 6.75 20.54 5.28
N LEU A 202 5.81 19.83 5.90
CA LEU A 202 5.46 19.98 7.31
C LEU A 202 6.68 19.74 8.24
N ILE A 203 7.47 18.71 7.95
CA ILE A 203 8.68 18.40 8.73
C ILE A 203 9.75 19.46 8.53
N ARG A 204 9.96 19.94 7.30
CA ARG A 204 10.89 21.04 7.00
C ARG A 204 10.47 22.37 7.61
N GLU A 205 9.18 22.57 7.81
CA GLU A 205 8.61 23.70 8.56
C GLU A 205 8.72 23.54 10.09
N GLY A 206 9.31 22.45 10.56
CA GLY A 206 9.59 22.18 11.96
C GLY A 206 8.51 21.40 12.72
N LYS A 207 7.52 20.82 12.05
CA LYS A 207 6.57 19.94 12.72
C LYS A 207 7.23 18.59 13.03
N PRO A 208 7.01 18.05 14.24
CA PRO A 208 7.49 16.72 14.59
C PRO A 208 6.91 15.66 13.65
N SER A 209 7.74 14.71 13.25
CA SER A 209 7.28 13.61 12.38
C SER A 209 6.12 12.84 12.99
N GLU A 210 6.06 12.72 14.32
CA GLU A 210 5.01 12.05 15.08
C GLU A 210 3.62 12.67 14.89
N GLU A 211 3.56 13.94 14.57
CA GLU A 211 2.31 14.65 14.37
C GLU A 211 1.79 14.56 12.94
N THR A 212 2.65 14.24 11.96
CA THR A 212 2.27 14.15 10.55
C THR A 212 1.66 12.78 10.21
N ILE A 213 1.04 12.64 9.04
CA ILE A 213 0.43 11.40 8.60
C ILE A 213 1.47 10.55 7.89
N SER A 214 1.74 9.33 8.36
CA SER A 214 2.59 8.36 7.68
C SER A 214 1.86 7.06 7.32
N THR A 215 0.97 6.59 8.19
CA THR A 215 0.16 5.39 7.98
C THR A 215 -1.32 5.69 8.22
N ARG A 216 -2.21 4.82 7.72
CA ARG A 216 -3.65 4.98 7.95
C ARG A 216 -4.02 4.98 9.43
N ASP A 217 -3.30 4.20 10.22
CA ASP A 217 -3.52 4.09 11.67
C ASP A 217 -3.25 5.40 12.39
N ASP A 218 -2.32 6.22 11.89
CA ASP A 218 -2.02 7.54 12.47
C ASP A 218 -3.24 8.46 12.42
N ILE A 219 -4.03 8.41 11.34
CA ILE A 219 -5.26 9.21 11.23
C ILE A 219 -6.25 8.80 12.30
N MET A 220 -6.54 7.50 12.39
CA MET A 220 -7.52 6.98 13.33
C MET A 220 -7.13 7.28 14.78
N THR A 221 -5.90 6.97 15.16
CA THR A 221 -5.42 7.17 16.53
C THR A 221 -5.32 8.65 16.91
N ASN A 222 -4.88 9.51 16.01
CA ASN A 222 -4.82 10.96 16.25
C ASN A 222 -6.22 11.56 16.46
N LEU A 223 -7.18 11.19 15.61
CA LEU A 223 -8.55 11.70 15.72
C LEU A 223 -9.24 11.23 16.99
N ILE A 224 -9.08 9.96 17.36
CA ILE A 224 -9.61 9.43 18.64
C ILE A 224 -8.97 10.15 19.82
N ALA A 225 -7.66 10.35 19.81
CA ALA A 225 -6.96 11.08 20.89
C ALA A 225 -7.41 12.54 21.02
N LYS A 226 -7.89 13.16 19.94
CA LYS A 226 -8.49 14.51 19.95
C LYS A 226 -9.98 14.52 20.31
N GLY A 227 -10.58 13.37 20.56
CA GLY A 227 -11.98 13.26 20.98
C GLY A 227 -12.99 13.11 19.84
N VAL A 228 -12.55 12.83 18.62
CA VAL A 228 -13.46 12.44 17.54
C VAL A 228 -14.00 11.04 17.84
N ASP A 229 -15.29 10.84 17.62
CA ASP A 229 -15.93 9.53 17.78
C ASP A 229 -15.15 8.42 17.04
N PRO A 230 -14.93 7.25 17.66
CA PRO A 230 -14.14 6.17 17.03
C PRO A 230 -14.68 5.67 15.69
N SER A 231 -16.01 5.59 15.53
CA SER A 231 -16.63 5.17 14.26
C SER A 231 -16.42 6.21 13.18
N MET A 232 -16.54 7.50 13.53
CA MET A 232 -16.24 8.61 12.62
C MET A 232 -14.76 8.66 12.27
N SER A 233 -13.86 8.47 13.23
CA SER A 233 -12.41 8.40 13.03
C SER A 233 -12.02 7.28 12.06
N PHE A 234 -12.64 6.11 12.19
CA PHE A 234 -12.48 5.00 11.25
C PHE A 234 -12.99 5.34 9.84
N LYS A 235 -14.17 5.97 9.73
CA LYS A 235 -14.72 6.39 8.44
C LYS A 235 -13.81 7.40 7.74
N ILE A 236 -13.29 8.38 8.46
CA ILE A 236 -12.35 9.38 7.93
C ILE A 236 -11.08 8.68 7.46
N MET A 237 -10.49 7.82 8.28
CA MET A 237 -9.31 7.04 7.92
C MET A 237 -9.53 6.23 6.65
N GLU A 238 -10.63 5.48 6.55
CA GLU A 238 -10.98 4.70 5.36
C GLU A 238 -11.22 5.56 4.11
N TYR A 239 -11.78 6.75 4.29
CA TYR A 239 -12.03 7.70 3.20
C TYR A 239 -10.70 8.26 2.65
N VAL A 240 -9.81 8.67 3.54
CA VAL A 240 -8.49 9.22 3.19
C VAL A 240 -7.60 8.14 2.57
N ARG A 241 -7.45 6.96 3.21
CA ARG A 241 -6.54 5.92 2.71
C ARG A 241 -6.85 5.42 1.29
N LYS A 242 -8.11 5.56 0.85
CA LYS A 242 -8.58 5.18 -0.49
C LYS A 242 -8.47 6.31 -1.51
N GLY A 243 -7.89 7.44 -1.14
CA GLY A 243 -7.70 8.61 -1.99
C GLY A 243 -9.00 9.34 -2.36
N LYS A 244 -10.09 9.11 -1.62
CA LYS A 244 -11.35 9.81 -1.88
C LYS A 244 -11.25 11.29 -1.50
N ALA A 245 -10.59 11.59 -0.39
CA ALA A 245 -10.36 12.96 0.05
C ALA A 245 -9.52 13.76 -0.96
N ALA A 246 -8.52 13.16 -1.59
CA ALA A 246 -7.69 13.80 -2.61
C ALA A 246 -8.47 14.15 -3.91
N LYS A 247 -9.57 13.44 -4.19
CA LYS A 247 -10.37 13.67 -5.41
C LYS A 247 -11.46 14.71 -5.23
N GLY A 248 -12.04 14.82 -4.04
CA GLY A 248 -13.21 15.67 -3.83
C GLY A 248 -13.23 16.41 -2.48
N GLY A 249 -12.16 16.33 -1.71
CA GLY A 249 -12.12 16.80 -0.32
C GLY A 249 -12.82 15.84 0.66
N LEU A 250 -12.65 16.12 1.94
CA LEU A 250 -13.41 15.45 2.99
C LEU A 250 -14.88 15.91 2.97
N GLU A 251 -15.79 14.99 3.22
CA GLU A 251 -17.24 15.29 3.29
C GLU A 251 -17.57 16.21 4.48
N ALA A 252 -18.64 17.02 4.35
CA ALA A 252 -19.01 18.00 5.35
C ALA A 252 -19.13 17.42 6.78
N PRO A 253 -19.78 16.27 7.03
CA PRO A 253 -19.85 15.69 8.37
C PRO A 253 -18.47 15.30 8.95
N MET A 254 -17.52 14.90 8.09
CA MET A 254 -16.15 14.58 8.50
C MET A 254 -15.39 15.84 8.90
N LEU A 255 -15.50 16.92 8.11
CA LEU A 255 -14.90 18.22 8.41
C LEU A 255 -15.45 18.82 9.70
N GLU A 256 -16.76 18.77 9.89
CA GLU A 256 -17.42 19.26 11.11
C GLU A 256 -16.90 18.51 12.34
N ALA A 257 -16.81 17.17 12.29
CA ALA A 257 -16.30 16.36 13.40
C ALA A 257 -14.84 16.69 13.71
N MET A 258 -13.99 16.85 12.69
CA MET A 258 -12.58 17.20 12.89
C MET A 258 -12.42 18.61 13.46
N ARG A 259 -13.15 19.61 12.97
CA ARG A 259 -13.09 20.98 13.45
C ARG A 259 -13.65 21.13 14.86
N ALA A 260 -14.75 20.44 15.19
CA ALA A 260 -15.28 20.39 16.54
C ALA A 260 -14.27 19.84 17.56
N ALA A 261 -13.46 18.85 17.14
CA ALA A 261 -12.36 18.29 17.92
C ALA A 261 -11.06 19.12 17.85
N LYS A 262 -11.11 20.32 17.25
CA LYS A 262 -9.95 21.23 17.11
C LYS A 262 -8.75 20.59 16.40
N VAL A 263 -9.01 19.74 15.41
CA VAL A 263 -7.98 19.23 14.52
C VAL A 263 -7.43 20.39 13.71
N PRO A 264 -6.10 20.61 13.64
CA PRO A 264 -5.52 21.73 12.90
C PRO A 264 -5.84 21.67 11.40
N GLU A 265 -6.05 22.80 10.76
CA GLU A 265 -6.35 22.86 9.32
C GLU A 265 -5.24 22.24 8.47
N TRP A 266 -3.95 22.43 8.81
CA TRP A 266 -2.85 21.78 8.09
C TRP A 266 -2.97 20.23 8.09
N TYR A 267 -3.54 19.63 9.15
CA TYR A 267 -3.78 18.19 9.22
C TYR A 267 -4.91 17.77 8.28
N ILE A 268 -5.98 18.56 8.24
CA ILE A 268 -7.10 18.37 7.30
C ILE A 268 -6.62 18.50 5.86
N GLU A 269 -5.79 19.51 5.56
CA GLU A 269 -5.16 19.70 4.25
C GLU A 269 -4.24 18.52 3.89
N SER A 270 -3.47 17.99 4.84
CA SER A 270 -2.66 16.80 4.65
C SER A 270 -3.52 15.58 4.28
N CYS A 271 -4.65 15.37 4.96
CA CYS A 271 -5.61 14.31 4.61
C CYS A 271 -6.12 14.44 3.17
N ASN A 272 -6.37 15.66 2.69
CA ASN A 272 -6.88 15.93 1.35
C ASN A 272 -5.83 15.74 0.23
N LYS A 273 -4.56 15.60 0.56
CA LYS A 273 -3.49 15.32 -0.42
C LYS A 273 -3.28 13.82 -0.64
N VAL A 274 -3.55 13.00 0.36
CA VAL A 274 -3.23 11.57 0.36
C VAL A 274 -4.04 10.80 -0.67
N GLN A 275 -3.36 10.05 -1.54
CA GLN A 275 -4.00 9.15 -2.51
C GLN A 275 -4.09 7.71 -2.00
N TYR A 276 -3.09 7.25 -1.25
CA TYR A 276 -3.08 5.91 -0.69
C TYR A 276 -2.21 5.82 0.58
N LEU A 277 -2.71 5.13 1.61
CA LEU A 277 -1.99 4.87 2.86
C LEU A 277 -1.86 3.39 3.16
N PHE A 278 -0.65 3.01 3.57
CA PHE A 278 -0.36 1.68 4.08
C PHE A 278 -0.76 1.51 5.56
N PRO A 279 -1.01 0.26 6.00
CA PRO A 279 -1.22 -0.03 7.41
C PRO A 279 0.09 0.04 8.21
N LYS A 280 0.01 0.52 9.45
CA LYS A 280 1.18 0.61 10.36
C LYS A 280 1.79 -0.76 10.67
N ALA A 281 0.94 -1.79 10.78
CA ALA A 281 1.41 -3.16 11.01
C ALA A 281 2.35 -3.66 9.91
N HIS A 282 2.07 -3.34 8.65
CA HIS A 282 2.96 -3.62 7.52
C HIS A 282 4.31 -2.89 7.70
N ALA A 283 4.28 -1.58 7.94
CA ALA A 283 5.49 -0.79 8.14
C ALA A 283 6.34 -1.33 9.31
N VAL A 284 5.72 -1.70 10.43
CA VAL A 284 6.42 -2.29 11.59
C VAL A 284 7.09 -3.61 11.22
N ALA A 285 6.38 -4.50 10.51
CA ALA A 285 6.93 -5.81 10.13
C ALA A 285 8.18 -5.67 9.25
N TYR A 286 8.13 -4.81 8.22
CA TYR A 286 9.25 -4.61 7.31
C TYR A 286 10.41 -3.84 7.95
N VAL A 287 10.13 -2.81 8.73
CA VAL A 287 11.17 -2.10 9.48
C VAL A 287 11.83 -3.01 10.51
N MET A 288 11.11 -3.94 11.13
CA MET A 288 11.68 -4.93 12.03
C MET A 288 12.69 -5.83 11.31
N MET A 289 12.35 -6.29 10.10
CA MET A 289 13.27 -7.09 9.29
C MET A 289 14.49 -6.25 8.86
N ALA A 290 14.27 -5.05 8.33
CA ALA A 290 15.32 -4.13 7.94
C ALA A 290 16.28 -3.80 9.09
N TYR A 291 15.74 -3.54 10.27
CA TYR A 291 16.52 -3.26 11.48
C TYR A 291 17.36 -4.46 11.94
N ARG A 292 16.82 -5.67 11.81
CA ARG A 292 17.56 -6.91 12.15
C ARG A 292 18.65 -7.26 11.16
N ILE A 293 18.59 -6.74 9.95
CA ILE A 293 19.63 -6.87 8.94
C ILE A 293 20.71 -5.82 9.15
N ALA A 294 20.35 -4.64 9.65
CA ALA A 294 21.27 -3.55 9.96
C ALA A 294 22.23 -3.88 11.11
#